data_ef80401c2de0ab41f67f6764c53b24a6
#
_entry.id   ef80401c2de0ab41f67f6764c53b24a6
#
_cell.length_a   1.000
_cell.length_b   1.000
_cell.length_c   1.000
_cell.angle_alpha   90.00
_cell.angle_beta   90.00
_cell.angle_gamma   90.00
#
_symmetry.space_group_name_H-M   'P 1'
#
loop_
_entity.id
_entity.type
_entity.pdbx_description
1 polymer ?
#
loop_
_entity_poly.entity_id
_entity_poly.type
_entity_poly.pdbx_seq_one_letter_code
_entity_poly.pdbx_strand_id
1 'polypeptide(L)'
;NDTEYGDRIKNVDQAISVFKTYGNATYNVAGGFFNLPTTSGLGAASQNFTGDGLRQSFSFTSITSSQLSNSVIAVSINGVSTTAYTISGNNIVFTTIPSLNDVIFITATPEDFYKLGTVIYQDTKEVQLSQRNELLYLNSTPLIAPTTTYPIYLYENHKLYLYPVSITSDVQVSYLRKPVDVIWNFTIPTGQNYYQYNPVNSVNFELSKTEQANIILKVLLYSGVVIRDPSIVNIASQQVQQETQRSTL
;
A
#
# COMPACT_ATOMS: atom_id res chain seq x y z
N ASN A 1 -9.69 35.60 -0.51
CA ASN A 1 -8.54 34.70 -0.85
C ASN A 1 -8.27 33.68 0.24
N ASP A 2 -8.40 33.97 1.54
CA ASP A 2 -8.16 32.96 2.61
C ASP A 2 -9.25 31.88 2.68
N THR A 3 -10.49 32.23 2.34
CA THR A 3 -11.61 31.27 2.29
C THR A 3 -11.45 30.26 1.15
N GLU A 4 -11.04 30.71 -0.02
CA GLU A 4 -10.80 29.83 -1.18
C GLU A 4 -9.64 28.88 -0.93
N TYR A 5 -8.56 29.34 -0.30
CA TYR A 5 -7.44 28.48 0.09
C TYR A 5 -7.86 27.42 1.12
N GLY A 6 -8.65 27.84 2.12
CA GLY A 6 -9.19 26.92 3.12
C GLY A 6 -10.12 25.85 2.52
N ASP A 7 -10.94 26.21 1.56
CA ASP A 7 -11.85 25.26 0.90
C ASP A 7 -11.11 24.31 -0.03
N ARG A 8 -10.05 24.75 -0.70
CA ARG A 8 -9.18 23.87 -1.50
C ARG A 8 -8.48 22.84 -0.64
N ILE A 9 -7.93 23.21 0.52
CA ILE A 9 -7.31 22.28 1.46
C ILE A 9 -8.34 21.26 1.94
N LYS A 10 -9.55 21.68 2.31
CA LYS A 10 -10.61 20.77 2.75
C LYS A 10 -11.01 19.79 1.66
N ASN A 11 -11.14 20.24 0.41
CA ASN A 11 -11.49 19.38 -0.72
C ASN A 11 -10.42 18.35 -1.00
N VAL A 12 -9.13 18.74 -0.97
CA VAL A 12 -8.00 17.81 -1.12
C VAL A 12 -7.96 16.83 0.06
N ASP A 13 -8.14 17.30 1.28
CA ASP A 13 -8.15 16.45 2.46
C ASP A 13 -9.30 15.43 2.44
N GLN A 14 -10.47 15.85 1.97
CA GLN A 14 -11.62 14.98 1.78
C GLN A 14 -11.38 13.95 0.68
N ALA A 15 -10.76 14.33 -0.44
CA ALA A 15 -10.44 13.40 -1.51
C ALA A 15 -9.42 12.33 -1.07
N ILE A 16 -8.45 12.71 -0.23
CA ILE A 16 -7.42 11.81 0.30
C ILE A 16 -7.94 10.97 1.49
N SER A 17 -9.03 11.39 2.14
CA SER A 17 -9.53 10.75 3.38
C SER A 17 -9.80 9.26 3.23
N VAL A 18 -10.21 8.80 2.03
CA VAL A 18 -10.44 7.38 1.70
C VAL A 18 -9.16 6.53 1.86
N PHE A 19 -7.99 7.14 1.70
CA PHE A 19 -6.69 6.48 1.78
C PHE A 19 -6.00 6.69 3.13
N LYS A 20 -6.55 7.52 4.02
CA LYS A 20 -6.05 7.69 5.37
C LYS A 20 -6.42 6.48 6.22
N THR A 21 -5.45 5.89 6.86
CA THR A 21 -5.65 4.74 7.73
C THR A 21 -4.74 4.81 8.95
N TYR A 22 -5.07 4.01 9.96
CA TYR A 22 -4.33 3.89 11.20
C TYR A 22 -3.95 2.44 11.42
N GLY A 23 -2.80 2.23 12.03
CA GLY A 23 -2.36 0.89 12.40
C GLY A 23 -1.32 0.92 13.49
N ASN A 24 -1.19 -0.19 14.20
CA ASN A 24 -0.18 -0.35 15.24
C ASN A 24 1.17 -0.69 14.61
N ALA A 25 2.20 0.04 15.01
CA ALA A 25 3.57 -0.30 14.64
C ALA A 25 4.07 -1.45 15.51
N THR A 26 4.81 -2.38 14.91
CA THR A 26 5.33 -3.57 15.59
C THR A 26 6.81 -3.42 15.89
N TYR A 27 7.19 -3.55 17.16
CA TYR A 27 8.58 -3.43 17.60
C TYR A 27 9.42 -4.65 17.18
N ASN A 28 10.55 -4.39 16.56
CA ASN A 28 11.56 -5.39 16.25
C ASN A 28 12.69 -5.32 17.29
N VAL A 29 12.73 -6.29 18.18
CA VAL A 29 13.70 -6.34 19.29
C VAL A 29 15.13 -6.44 18.80
N ALA A 30 15.39 -7.22 17.74
CA ALA A 30 16.73 -7.42 17.23
C ALA A 30 17.33 -6.17 16.57
N GLY A 31 16.48 -5.33 15.97
CA GLY A 31 16.88 -4.13 15.26
C GLY A 31 16.68 -2.82 16.02
N GLY A 32 15.94 -2.82 17.15
CA GLY A 32 15.65 -1.62 17.93
C GLY A 32 14.79 -0.58 17.19
N PHE A 33 13.88 -1.02 16.32
CA PHE A 33 13.01 -0.16 15.51
C PHE A 33 11.60 -0.71 15.45
N PHE A 34 10.66 0.14 15.05
CA PHE A 34 9.30 -0.27 14.75
C PHE A 34 9.11 -0.46 13.24
N ASN A 35 8.48 -1.56 12.86
CA ASN A 35 7.96 -1.77 11.53
C ASN A 35 6.65 -1.01 11.37
N LEU A 36 6.44 -0.43 10.19
CA LEU A 36 5.19 0.25 9.85
C LEU A 36 4.03 -0.76 9.77
N PRO A 37 2.82 -0.33 10.16
CA PRO A 37 1.65 -1.16 9.98
C PRO A 37 1.34 -1.35 8.48
N THR A 38 0.73 -2.48 8.16
CA THR A 38 0.17 -2.76 6.84
C THR A 38 -1.35 -2.58 6.88
N THR A 39 -1.95 -2.05 5.81
CA THR A 39 -3.33 -1.56 5.81
C THR A 39 -4.41 -2.58 6.06
N SER A 40 -4.16 -3.82 5.90
CA SER A 40 -5.25 -4.80 5.99
C SER A 40 -5.57 -5.25 7.40
N GLY A 41 -4.92 -4.69 8.44
CA GLY A 41 -4.93 -5.31 9.77
C GLY A 41 -4.35 -6.72 9.75
N LEU A 42 -4.04 -7.19 8.56
CA LEU A 42 -3.32 -8.40 8.27
C LEU A 42 -1.84 -8.01 8.27
N GLY A 43 -1.14 -8.33 9.33
CA GLY A 43 0.31 -8.39 9.30
C GLY A 43 0.77 -9.25 8.12
N ALA A 44 2.07 -9.46 7.96
CA ALA A 44 2.56 -10.40 6.98
C ALA A 44 1.77 -11.71 7.07
N ALA A 45 0.99 -12.00 6.02
CA ALA A 45 0.30 -13.29 5.95
C ALA A 45 1.32 -14.37 5.64
N SER A 46 1.33 -15.45 6.38
CA SER A 46 2.23 -16.57 6.15
C SER A 46 1.46 -17.87 6.03
N GLN A 47 1.94 -18.74 5.17
CA GLN A 47 1.36 -20.07 4.98
C GLN A 47 2.45 -21.09 4.70
N ASN A 48 2.30 -22.26 5.32
CA ASN A 48 3.20 -23.39 5.16
C ASN A 48 2.58 -24.43 4.23
N PHE A 49 3.40 -25.03 3.40
CA PHE A 49 3.05 -26.17 2.58
C PHE A 49 4.12 -27.25 2.68
N THR A 50 3.75 -28.45 2.30
CA THR A 50 4.69 -29.57 2.17
C THR A 50 4.74 -29.99 0.71
N GLY A 51 5.94 -30.11 0.19
CA GLY A 51 6.19 -30.64 -1.15
C GLY A 51 5.75 -32.10 -1.24
N ASP A 52 5.06 -32.43 -2.32
CA ASP A 52 4.63 -33.83 -2.60
C ASP A 52 5.42 -34.46 -3.75
N GLY A 53 6.39 -33.73 -4.30
CA GLY A 53 7.19 -34.17 -5.43
C GLY A 53 6.44 -34.22 -6.77
N LEU A 54 5.18 -33.73 -6.80
CA LEU A 54 4.30 -33.76 -7.97
C LEU A 54 3.75 -32.39 -8.35
N ARG A 55 3.36 -31.57 -7.36
CA ARG A 55 2.76 -30.26 -7.60
C ARG A 55 3.78 -29.16 -7.71
N GLN A 56 3.58 -28.33 -8.68
CA GLN A 56 4.39 -27.12 -8.93
C GLN A 56 3.71 -25.85 -8.40
N SER A 57 2.38 -25.90 -8.19
CA SER A 57 1.55 -24.78 -7.81
C SER A 57 0.95 -24.96 -6.42
N PHE A 58 1.08 -23.92 -5.58
CA PHE A 58 0.55 -23.91 -4.21
C PHE A 58 -0.36 -22.69 -4.05
N SER A 59 -1.60 -22.91 -3.63
CA SER A 59 -2.59 -21.88 -3.48
C SER A 59 -2.43 -21.16 -2.14
N PHE A 60 -2.11 -19.87 -2.18
CA PHE A 60 -2.01 -19.02 -1.01
C PHE A 60 -3.39 -18.44 -0.67
N THR A 61 -4.02 -18.97 0.37
CA THR A 61 -5.42 -18.67 0.72
C THR A 61 -5.58 -17.65 1.85
N SER A 62 -4.47 -17.25 2.48
CA SER A 62 -4.48 -16.34 3.64
C SER A 62 -4.85 -14.90 3.27
N ILE A 63 -4.74 -14.53 2.01
CA ILE A 63 -5.11 -13.21 1.47
C ILE A 63 -5.73 -13.35 0.08
N THR A 64 -6.40 -12.31 -0.39
CA THR A 64 -7.01 -12.29 -1.73
C THR A 64 -5.95 -12.15 -2.83
N SER A 65 -6.30 -12.48 -4.09
CA SER A 65 -5.40 -12.33 -5.23
C SER A 65 -4.94 -10.89 -5.46
N SER A 66 -5.81 -9.91 -5.23
CA SER A 66 -5.48 -8.49 -5.32
C SER A 66 -4.51 -8.05 -4.22
N GLN A 67 -4.64 -8.59 -3.02
CA GLN A 67 -3.70 -8.34 -1.94
C GLN A 67 -2.35 -9.02 -2.19
N LEU A 68 -2.36 -10.24 -2.73
CA LEU A 68 -1.15 -10.97 -3.06
C LEU A 68 -0.32 -10.27 -4.15
N SER A 69 -0.97 -9.74 -5.19
CA SER A 69 -0.30 -9.01 -6.27
C SER A 69 0.35 -7.70 -5.80
N ASN A 70 -0.17 -7.10 -4.71
CA ASN A 70 0.36 -5.88 -4.09
C ASN A 70 1.22 -6.16 -2.85
N SER A 71 1.73 -7.35 -2.71
CA SER A 71 2.55 -7.77 -1.57
C SER A 71 3.98 -8.09 -2.00
N VAL A 72 4.93 -7.81 -1.13
CA VAL A 72 6.26 -8.41 -1.23
C VAL A 72 6.15 -9.86 -0.78
N ILE A 73 6.44 -10.77 -1.71
CA ILE A 73 6.40 -12.20 -1.46
C ILE A 73 7.80 -12.70 -1.14
N ALA A 74 7.94 -13.33 0.02
CA ALA A 74 9.13 -14.05 0.40
C ALA A 74 8.79 -15.54 0.46
N VAL A 75 9.54 -16.34 -0.29
CA VAL A 75 9.39 -17.80 -0.33
C VAL A 75 10.69 -18.46 0.12
N SER A 76 10.57 -19.45 0.98
CA SER A 76 11.69 -20.30 1.36
C SER A 76 11.31 -21.77 1.26
N ILE A 77 12.29 -22.60 0.89
CA ILE A 77 12.18 -24.06 0.88
C ILE A 77 13.24 -24.59 1.85
N ASN A 78 12.80 -25.35 2.86
CA ASN A 78 13.67 -25.88 3.94
C ASN A 78 14.50 -24.78 4.63
N GLY A 79 13.90 -23.56 4.77
CA GLY A 79 14.56 -22.41 5.37
C GLY A 79 15.50 -21.63 4.44
N VAL A 80 15.70 -22.06 3.20
CA VAL A 80 16.51 -21.35 2.20
C VAL A 80 15.60 -20.50 1.31
N SER A 81 15.85 -19.18 1.24
CA SER A 81 15.08 -18.26 0.39
C SER A 81 15.27 -18.58 -1.08
N THR A 82 14.19 -18.53 -1.85
CA THR A 82 14.19 -18.76 -3.29
C THR A 82 13.42 -17.68 -4.02
N THR A 83 13.85 -17.35 -5.23
CA THR A 83 13.16 -16.46 -6.18
C THR A 83 12.69 -17.25 -7.43
N ALA A 84 12.86 -18.57 -7.44
CA ALA A 84 12.52 -19.43 -8.56
C ALA A 84 11.01 -19.77 -8.58
N TYR A 85 10.17 -18.75 -8.59
CA TYR A 85 8.71 -18.87 -8.67
C TYR A 85 8.09 -17.73 -9.47
N THR A 86 6.84 -17.92 -9.87
CA THR A 86 5.97 -16.89 -10.45
C THR A 86 4.65 -16.86 -9.69
N ILE A 87 3.94 -15.73 -9.77
CA ILE A 87 2.62 -15.55 -9.13
C ILE A 87 1.56 -15.59 -10.22
N SER A 88 0.54 -16.43 -10.04
CA SER A 88 -0.61 -16.54 -10.93
C SER A 88 -1.91 -16.55 -10.12
N GLY A 89 -2.61 -15.42 -10.06
CA GLY A 89 -3.76 -15.24 -9.17
C GLY A 89 -3.36 -15.42 -7.70
N ASN A 90 -3.96 -16.40 -7.02
CA ASN A 90 -3.59 -16.77 -5.64
C ASN A 90 -2.53 -17.87 -5.56
N ASN A 91 -1.97 -18.30 -6.69
CA ASN A 91 -1.04 -19.41 -6.70
C ASN A 91 0.40 -18.92 -6.82
N ILE A 92 1.26 -19.51 -6.01
CA ILE A 92 2.70 -19.46 -6.16
C ILE A 92 3.12 -20.68 -6.98
N VAL A 93 3.66 -20.45 -8.17
CA VAL A 93 4.05 -21.50 -9.12
C VAL A 93 5.58 -21.56 -9.16
N PHE A 94 6.15 -22.64 -8.69
CA PHE A 94 7.60 -22.83 -8.67
C PHE A 94 8.11 -23.17 -10.07
N THR A 95 9.31 -22.73 -10.38
CA THR A 95 9.99 -23.07 -11.65
C THR A 95 10.35 -24.56 -11.70
N THR A 96 10.71 -25.15 -10.55
CA THR A 96 10.97 -26.57 -10.38
C THR A 96 10.02 -27.14 -9.33
N ILE A 97 9.59 -28.38 -9.52
CA ILE A 97 8.69 -29.05 -8.57
C ILE A 97 9.44 -29.24 -7.24
N PRO A 98 8.92 -28.73 -6.11
CA PRO A 98 9.49 -29.01 -4.79
C PRO A 98 9.50 -30.53 -4.50
N SER A 99 10.57 -31.00 -3.88
CA SER A 99 10.72 -32.41 -3.58
C SER A 99 9.73 -32.90 -2.53
N LEU A 100 9.55 -34.21 -2.45
CA LEU A 100 8.73 -34.81 -1.41
C LEU A 100 9.27 -34.46 -0.01
N ASN A 101 8.38 -33.99 0.86
CA ASN A 101 8.65 -33.51 2.23
C ASN A 101 9.42 -32.17 2.30
N ASP A 102 9.64 -31.43 1.22
CA ASP A 102 10.15 -30.08 1.31
C ASP A 102 9.19 -29.20 2.11
N VAL A 103 9.72 -28.46 3.10
CA VAL A 103 8.96 -27.49 3.88
C VAL A 103 9.01 -26.16 3.14
N ILE A 104 7.85 -25.76 2.59
CA ILE A 104 7.69 -24.52 1.85
C ILE A 104 7.04 -23.49 2.77
N PHE A 105 7.71 -22.39 3.02
CA PHE A 105 7.18 -21.27 3.78
C PHE A 105 7.03 -20.05 2.89
N ILE A 106 5.80 -19.53 2.78
CA ILE A 106 5.45 -18.37 1.97
C ILE A 106 4.97 -17.28 2.90
N THR A 107 5.56 -16.09 2.78
CA THR A 107 5.15 -14.88 3.48
C THR A 107 4.80 -13.81 2.46
N ALA A 108 3.61 -13.24 2.58
CA ALA A 108 3.16 -12.09 1.80
C ALA A 108 3.05 -10.89 2.72
N THR A 109 3.85 -9.86 2.47
CA THR A 109 3.80 -8.59 3.20
C THR A 109 3.17 -7.53 2.30
N PRO A 110 1.94 -7.07 2.57
CA PRO A 110 1.29 -6.06 1.74
C PRO A 110 2.09 -4.76 1.67
N GLU A 111 2.37 -4.28 0.47
CA GLU A 111 3.00 -2.98 0.21
C GLU A 111 1.95 -1.92 -0.12
N ASP A 112 1.11 -1.61 0.84
CA ASP A 112 0.11 -0.57 0.67
C ASP A 112 0.50 0.79 1.30
N PHE A 113 1.62 0.83 2.00
CA PHE A 113 2.15 2.06 2.56
C PHE A 113 2.61 3.03 1.45
N TYR A 114 2.09 4.24 1.47
CA TYR A 114 2.49 5.30 0.56
C TYR A 114 3.26 6.42 1.28
N LYS A 115 2.65 7.02 2.32
CA LYS A 115 3.25 8.14 3.02
C LYS A 115 2.91 8.09 4.50
N LEU A 116 3.93 8.29 5.33
CA LEU A 116 3.80 8.43 6.77
C LEU A 116 3.03 9.72 7.09
N GLY A 117 2.07 9.63 7.99
CA GLY A 117 1.39 10.74 8.63
C GLY A 117 1.92 10.96 10.03
N THR A 118 1.03 10.93 11.02
CA THR A 118 1.35 11.18 12.43
C THR A 118 1.71 9.89 13.15
N VAL A 119 2.75 9.94 13.97
CA VAL A 119 3.10 8.85 14.91
C VAL A 119 2.55 9.21 16.28
N ILE A 120 1.83 8.28 16.91
CA ILE A 120 1.13 8.48 18.18
C ILE A 120 1.63 7.44 19.18
N TYR A 121 1.93 7.88 20.40
CA TYR A 121 2.31 7.03 21.50
C TYR A 121 1.23 7.05 22.58
N GLN A 122 0.82 5.85 23.06
CA GLN A 122 -0.22 5.67 24.09
C GLN A 122 -1.54 6.39 23.74
N ASP A 123 -1.96 6.39 22.46
CA ASP A 123 -3.20 6.98 21.94
C ASP A 123 -3.40 8.49 22.21
N THR A 124 -2.50 9.13 22.92
CA THR A 124 -2.66 10.52 23.40
C THR A 124 -1.49 11.44 23.08
N LYS A 125 -0.32 10.90 22.83
CA LYS A 125 0.90 11.70 22.65
C LYS A 125 1.35 11.64 21.19
N GLU A 126 1.42 12.79 20.56
CA GLU A 126 2.08 12.90 19.26
C GLU A 126 3.60 12.76 19.44
N VAL A 127 4.20 11.89 18.66
CA VAL A 127 5.65 11.71 18.63
C VAL A 127 6.23 12.64 17.57
N GLN A 128 7.15 13.51 17.96
CA GLN A 128 7.73 14.51 17.07
C GLN A 128 8.77 13.90 16.13
N LEU A 129 8.70 14.23 14.84
CA LEU A 129 9.74 13.87 13.88
C LEU A 129 11.00 14.71 14.16
N SER A 130 12.13 14.03 14.24
CA SER A 130 13.44 14.68 14.35
C SER A 130 14.38 14.15 13.26
N GLN A 131 15.45 14.88 13.01
CA GLN A 131 16.55 14.45 12.16
C GLN A 131 17.67 13.82 12.97
N ARG A 132 18.50 12.99 12.35
CA ARG A 132 19.59 12.30 13.05
C ARG A 132 20.60 13.25 13.69
N ASN A 133 20.92 14.35 13.05
CA ASN A 133 21.79 15.38 13.59
C ASN A 133 21.17 16.08 14.81
N GLU A 134 19.88 16.39 14.76
CA GLU A 134 19.14 16.99 15.86
C GLU A 134 19.09 16.06 17.08
N LEU A 135 18.85 14.78 16.87
CA LEU A 135 18.87 13.77 17.92
C LEU A 135 20.22 13.72 18.66
N LEU A 136 21.34 13.87 17.95
CA LEU A 136 22.67 13.91 18.59
C LEU A 136 22.80 15.09 19.55
N TYR A 137 22.28 16.26 19.17
CA TYR A 137 22.28 17.44 20.04
C TYR A 137 21.32 17.27 21.23
N LEU A 138 20.13 16.74 21.01
CA LEU A 138 19.16 16.49 22.08
C LEU A 138 19.70 15.51 23.12
N ASN A 139 20.38 14.46 22.69
CA ASN A 139 20.97 13.47 23.59
C ASN A 139 22.22 13.95 24.31
N SER A 140 22.87 15.06 23.86
CA SER A 140 24.07 15.61 24.51
C SER A 140 23.78 16.29 25.84
N THR A 141 22.51 16.70 26.06
CA THR A 141 22.10 17.44 27.25
C THR A 141 20.94 16.76 27.94
N PRO A 142 21.10 16.26 29.20
CA PRO A 142 20.04 15.52 29.90
C PRO A 142 18.73 16.29 30.06
N LEU A 143 18.76 17.60 30.08
CA LEU A 143 17.59 18.46 30.27
C LEU A 143 16.64 18.46 29.04
N ILE A 144 17.18 18.30 27.84
CA ILE A 144 16.43 18.32 26.59
C ILE A 144 16.35 16.95 25.92
N ALA A 145 16.92 15.91 26.56
CA ALA A 145 16.87 14.55 26.04
C ALA A 145 15.42 14.06 25.93
N PRO A 146 15.09 13.26 24.90
CA PRO A 146 13.76 12.72 24.71
C PRO A 146 13.31 11.91 25.94
N THR A 147 12.05 12.10 26.32
CA THR A 147 11.42 11.39 27.43
C THR A 147 10.16 10.67 26.96
N THR A 148 9.60 9.76 27.76
CA THR A 148 8.32 9.11 27.46
C THR A 148 7.14 10.07 27.47
N THR A 149 7.32 11.28 28.03
CA THR A 149 6.33 12.36 27.97
C THR A 149 6.43 13.15 26.67
N TYR A 150 7.66 13.34 26.19
CA TYR A 150 7.97 14.06 24.94
C TYR A 150 8.84 13.16 24.07
N PRO A 151 8.26 12.10 23.47
CA PRO A 151 9.01 11.20 22.61
C PRO A 151 9.26 11.82 21.26
N ILE A 152 10.36 11.41 20.64
CA ILE A 152 10.70 11.76 19.26
C ILE A 152 10.96 10.51 18.44
N TYR A 153 10.85 10.62 17.12
CA TYR A 153 11.19 9.53 16.23
C TYR A 153 12.06 9.98 15.05
N LEU A 154 12.86 9.05 14.56
CA LEU A 154 13.53 9.15 13.27
C LEU A 154 12.81 8.22 12.29
N TYR A 155 12.65 8.68 11.06
CA TYR A 155 12.09 7.88 9.98
C TYR A 155 13.16 7.63 8.92
N GLU A 156 13.70 6.42 8.88
CA GLU A 156 14.77 6.04 7.96
C GLU A 156 14.51 4.65 7.40
N ASN A 157 14.68 4.49 6.10
CA ASN A 157 14.54 3.21 5.40
C ASN A 157 13.22 2.48 5.72
N HIS A 158 12.09 3.20 5.70
CA HIS A 158 10.75 2.70 6.04
C HIS A 158 10.63 2.10 7.46
N LYS A 159 11.49 2.52 8.38
CA LYS A 159 11.53 2.10 9.79
C LYS A 159 11.42 3.31 10.70
N LEU A 160 10.78 3.11 11.85
CA LEU A 160 10.65 4.13 12.88
C LEU A 160 11.56 3.80 14.05
N TYR A 161 12.48 4.71 14.37
CA TYR A 161 13.34 4.63 15.55
C TYR A 161 12.81 5.62 16.57
N LEU A 162 12.22 5.13 17.67
CA LEU A 162 11.68 5.97 18.73
C LEU A 162 12.67 6.20 19.86
N TYR A 163 12.60 7.38 20.41
CA TYR A 163 13.42 7.79 21.56
C TYR A 163 12.52 8.42 22.63
N PRO A 164 12.72 8.04 23.93
CA PRO A 164 13.77 7.15 24.43
C PRO A 164 13.60 5.70 23.96
N VAL A 165 14.71 4.97 23.86
CA VAL A 165 14.72 3.55 23.39
C VAL A 165 13.95 2.59 24.30
N SER A 166 13.51 3.06 25.47
CA SER A 166 12.63 2.31 26.38
C SER A 166 11.21 2.13 25.84
N ILE A 167 10.81 2.88 24.81
CA ILE A 167 9.51 2.71 24.14
C ILE A 167 9.60 1.52 23.20
N THR A 168 8.87 0.45 23.53
CA THR A 168 8.85 -0.81 22.79
C THR A 168 7.45 -1.30 22.43
N SER A 169 6.40 -0.57 22.85
CA SER A 169 4.98 -0.87 22.60
C SER A 169 4.14 0.39 22.48
N ASP A 170 2.85 0.22 22.23
CA ASP A 170 1.83 1.27 22.25
C ASP A 170 2.07 2.42 21.26
N VAL A 171 2.64 2.08 20.11
CA VAL A 171 2.90 3.02 19.03
C VAL A 171 1.91 2.79 17.89
N GLN A 172 1.12 3.81 17.60
CA GLN A 172 0.22 3.86 16.46
C GLN A 172 0.74 4.82 15.39
N VAL A 173 0.40 4.52 14.16
CA VAL A 173 0.82 5.31 13.01
C VAL A 173 -0.38 5.62 12.14
N SER A 174 -0.61 6.89 11.85
CA SER A 174 -1.47 7.34 10.77
C SER A 174 -0.66 7.34 9.48
N TYR A 175 -1.19 6.83 8.41
CA TYR A 175 -0.50 6.84 7.11
C TYR A 175 -1.49 6.86 5.95
N LEU A 176 -0.98 7.25 4.78
CA LEU A 176 -1.69 7.10 3.52
C LEU A 176 -1.34 5.74 2.94
N ARG A 177 -2.35 5.00 2.55
CA ARG A 177 -2.16 3.76 1.79
C ARG A 177 -2.19 4.01 0.29
N LYS A 178 -1.57 3.13 -0.46
CA LYS A 178 -1.76 3.08 -1.91
C LYS A 178 -3.19 2.62 -2.22
N PRO A 179 -3.83 3.15 -3.27
CA PRO A 179 -5.09 2.57 -3.76
C PRO A 179 -4.84 1.15 -4.25
N VAL A 180 -5.87 0.31 -4.17
CA VAL A 180 -5.83 -1.03 -4.76
C VAL A 180 -5.81 -0.92 -6.28
N ASP A 181 -5.01 -1.77 -6.93
CA ASP A 181 -4.95 -1.80 -8.39
C ASP A 181 -6.29 -2.14 -9.01
N VAL A 182 -6.68 -1.35 -9.99
CA VAL A 182 -7.95 -1.54 -10.71
C VAL A 182 -7.82 -2.72 -11.66
N ILE A 183 -8.73 -3.68 -11.56
CA ILE A 183 -8.75 -4.86 -12.42
C ILE A 183 -10.09 -4.90 -13.17
N TRP A 184 -10.03 -4.83 -14.49
CA TRP A 184 -11.18 -5.11 -15.33
C TRP A 184 -11.12 -6.56 -15.77
N ASN A 185 -11.97 -7.41 -15.18
CA ASN A 185 -12.07 -8.82 -15.51
C ASN A 185 -13.23 -9.05 -16.45
N PHE A 186 -13.10 -10.05 -17.32
CA PHE A 186 -14.11 -10.40 -18.32
C PHE A 186 -14.23 -11.91 -18.49
N THR A 187 -15.37 -12.34 -19.00
CA THR A 187 -15.62 -13.71 -19.48
C THR A 187 -16.02 -13.66 -20.95
N ILE A 188 -15.68 -14.71 -21.68
CA ILE A 188 -16.16 -14.92 -23.05
C ILE A 188 -17.24 -16.00 -22.98
N PRO A 189 -18.54 -15.66 -23.18
CA PRO A 189 -19.61 -16.66 -23.17
C PRO A 189 -19.38 -17.71 -24.24
N THR A 190 -19.74 -18.94 -23.95
CA THR A 190 -19.58 -20.06 -24.88
C THR A 190 -20.31 -19.79 -26.21
N GLY A 191 -19.56 -19.87 -27.32
CA GLY A 191 -20.08 -19.60 -28.66
C GLY A 191 -20.21 -18.14 -29.06
N GLN A 192 -19.64 -17.20 -28.28
CA GLN A 192 -19.65 -15.78 -28.57
C GLN A 192 -18.20 -15.25 -28.73
N ASN A 193 -18.06 -14.18 -29.52
CA ASN A 193 -16.77 -13.52 -29.76
C ASN A 193 -16.69 -12.12 -29.12
N TYR A 194 -17.37 -11.91 -27.98
CA TYR A 194 -17.31 -10.64 -27.26
C TYR A 194 -16.94 -10.85 -25.80
N TYR A 195 -16.32 -9.82 -25.21
CA TYR A 195 -15.94 -9.80 -23.81
C TYR A 195 -17.10 -9.29 -22.98
N GLN A 196 -17.55 -10.09 -22.00
CA GLN A 196 -18.57 -9.71 -21.03
C GLN A 196 -17.91 -9.37 -19.70
N TYR A 197 -18.22 -8.20 -19.14
CA TYR A 197 -17.70 -7.78 -17.84
C TYR A 197 -18.06 -8.79 -16.74
N ASN A 198 -17.06 -9.18 -15.95
CA ASN A 198 -17.22 -10.06 -14.80
C ASN A 198 -17.04 -9.25 -13.50
N PRO A 199 -18.12 -8.89 -12.79
CA PRO A 199 -18.04 -8.08 -11.58
C PRO A 199 -17.39 -8.81 -10.40
N VAL A 200 -17.42 -10.14 -10.36
CA VAL A 200 -16.93 -10.94 -9.23
C VAL A 200 -15.42 -10.85 -9.08
N ASN A 201 -14.69 -10.81 -10.20
CA ASN A 201 -13.24 -10.78 -10.23
C ASN A 201 -12.68 -9.42 -10.66
N SER A 202 -13.53 -8.40 -10.76
CA SER A 202 -13.12 -7.04 -11.09
C SER A 202 -12.94 -6.21 -9.83
N VAL A 203 -11.94 -5.32 -9.85
CA VAL A 203 -11.67 -4.35 -8.78
C VAL A 203 -11.91 -2.94 -9.33
N ASN A 204 -12.83 -2.22 -8.71
CA ASN A 204 -13.19 -0.86 -9.09
C ASN A 204 -12.23 0.17 -8.50
N PHE A 205 -12.26 1.40 -9.05
CA PHE A 205 -11.57 2.55 -8.48
C PHE A 205 -12.07 2.86 -7.07
N GLU A 206 -11.15 3.08 -6.14
CA GLU A 206 -11.43 3.49 -4.75
C GLU A 206 -11.59 5.01 -4.61
N LEU A 207 -12.00 5.71 -5.65
CA LEU A 207 -12.13 7.17 -5.64
C LEU A 207 -13.57 7.61 -5.30
N SER A 208 -13.69 8.83 -4.77
CA SER A 208 -14.99 9.42 -4.50
C SER A 208 -15.81 9.58 -5.78
N LYS A 209 -17.14 9.63 -5.63
CA LYS A 209 -18.05 9.81 -6.78
C LYS A 209 -17.79 11.12 -7.53
N THR A 210 -17.28 12.14 -6.86
CA THR A 210 -16.94 13.44 -7.46
C THR A 210 -15.79 13.34 -8.47
N GLU A 211 -14.88 12.39 -8.28
CA GLU A 211 -13.73 12.18 -9.16
C GLU A 211 -14.05 11.28 -10.37
N GLN A 212 -15.24 10.68 -10.43
CA GLN A 212 -15.60 9.75 -11.51
C GLN A 212 -15.59 10.43 -12.89
N ALA A 213 -16.09 11.66 -12.98
CA ALA A 213 -16.09 12.41 -14.23
C ALA A 213 -14.67 12.65 -14.76
N ASN A 214 -13.75 13.03 -13.86
CA ASN A 214 -12.34 13.25 -14.18
C ASN A 214 -11.66 11.97 -14.69
N ILE A 215 -11.98 10.83 -14.09
CA ILE A 215 -11.46 9.52 -14.53
C ILE A 215 -11.97 9.21 -15.93
N ILE A 216 -13.29 9.35 -16.17
CA ILE A 216 -13.90 9.08 -17.48
C ILE A 216 -13.25 9.94 -18.56
N LEU A 217 -13.05 11.23 -18.31
CA LEU A 217 -12.38 12.13 -19.25
C LEU A 217 -10.94 11.70 -19.54
N LYS A 218 -10.18 11.32 -18.53
CA LYS A 218 -8.82 10.81 -18.70
C LYS A 218 -8.78 9.49 -19.45
N VAL A 219 -9.70 8.56 -19.16
CA VAL A 219 -9.81 7.29 -19.88
C VAL A 219 -10.12 7.55 -21.37
N LEU A 220 -11.07 8.45 -21.67
CA LEU A 220 -11.41 8.83 -23.04
C LEU A 220 -10.21 9.48 -23.75
N LEU A 221 -9.48 10.36 -23.06
CA LEU A 221 -8.29 10.98 -23.62
C LEU A 221 -7.23 9.92 -24.01
N TYR A 222 -6.92 9.01 -23.10
CA TYR A 222 -5.93 7.95 -23.36
C TYR A 222 -6.41 6.95 -24.43
N SER A 223 -7.69 6.58 -24.42
CA SER A 223 -8.26 5.70 -25.45
C SER A 223 -8.27 6.37 -26.82
N GLY A 224 -8.55 7.67 -26.90
CA GLY A 224 -8.47 8.45 -28.13
C GLY A 224 -7.05 8.49 -28.71
N VAL A 225 -6.04 8.61 -27.86
CA VAL A 225 -4.62 8.54 -28.28
C VAL A 225 -4.28 7.15 -28.84
N VAL A 226 -4.74 6.08 -28.20
CA VAL A 226 -4.51 4.69 -28.64
C VAL A 226 -5.21 4.40 -29.97
N ILE A 227 -6.47 4.84 -30.12
CA ILE A 227 -7.26 4.66 -31.35
C ILE A 227 -6.81 5.63 -32.45
N ARG A 228 -6.03 6.65 -32.11
CA ARG A 228 -5.60 7.75 -33.00
C ARG A 228 -6.78 8.53 -33.59
N ASP A 229 -7.79 8.77 -32.76
CA ASP A 229 -8.96 9.61 -33.12
C ASP A 229 -8.74 11.04 -32.61
N PRO A 230 -8.41 11.99 -33.47
CA PRO A 230 -8.15 13.39 -33.10
C PRO A 230 -9.38 14.07 -32.48
N SER A 231 -10.59 13.66 -32.83
CA SER A 231 -11.83 14.28 -32.35
C SER A 231 -12.03 13.98 -30.86
N ILE A 232 -11.83 12.73 -30.45
CA ILE A 232 -11.93 12.31 -29.04
C ILE A 232 -10.85 13.00 -28.21
N VAL A 233 -9.60 13.04 -28.72
CA VAL A 233 -8.48 13.69 -28.03
C VAL A 233 -8.76 15.17 -27.83
N ASN A 234 -9.24 15.88 -28.84
CA ASN A 234 -9.53 17.31 -28.76
C ASN A 234 -10.66 17.62 -27.76
N ILE A 235 -11.76 16.90 -27.80
CA ILE A 235 -12.89 17.09 -26.87
C ILE A 235 -12.43 16.80 -25.44
N ALA A 236 -11.78 15.68 -25.19
CA ALA A 236 -11.35 15.30 -23.86
C ALA A 236 -10.28 16.27 -23.30
N SER A 237 -9.34 16.73 -24.12
CA SER A 237 -8.33 17.70 -23.69
C SER A 237 -8.91 19.06 -23.35
N GLN A 238 -9.89 19.55 -24.11
CA GLN A 238 -10.58 20.80 -23.80
C GLN A 238 -11.32 20.73 -22.46
N GLN A 239 -12.00 19.63 -22.18
CA GLN A 239 -12.71 19.42 -20.91
C GLN A 239 -11.75 19.32 -19.73
N VAL A 240 -10.64 18.62 -19.86
CA VAL A 240 -9.60 18.54 -18.83
C VAL A 240 -9.00 19.92 -18.55
N GLN A 241 -8.77 20.74 -19.57
CA GLN A 241 -8.27 22.12 -19.40
C GLN A 241 -9.28 23.00 -18.68
N GLN A 242 -10.58 22.91 -19.00
CA GLN A 242 -11.63 23.65 -18.31
C GLN A 242 -11.75 23.28 -16.83
N GLU A 243 -11.65 22.00 -16.51
CA GLU A 243 -11.66 21.53 -15.11
C GLU A 243 -10.43 22.00 -14.34
N THR A 244 -9.25 21.96 -14.96
CA THR A 244 -8.03 22.46 -14.36
C THR A 244 -8.14 23.97 -14.07
N GLN A 245 -8.73 24.75 -14.98
CA GLN A 245 -8.96 26.18 -14.76
C GLN A 245 -9.97 26.44 -13.62
N ARG A 246 -11.04 25.65 -13.53
CA ARG A 246 -12.00 25.75 -12.40
C ARG A 246 -11.39 25.37 -11.06
N SER A 247 -10.45 24.45 -11.03
CA SER A 247 -9.74 24.05 -9.81
C SER A 247 -8.64 25.03 -9.40
N THR A 248 -8.27 25.97 -10.28
CA THR A 248 -7.25 27.03 -10.03
C THR A 248 -7.83 28.39 -9.69
N LEU A 249 -9.14 28.57 -9.86
CA LEU A 249 -9.90 29.75 -9.42
C LEU A 249 -10.49 29.50 -8.04
#